data_df54719751b72363de0a2e30c328e15a
#
_entry.id   df54719751b72363de0a2e30c328e15a
#
_cell.length_a   1.000
_cell.length_b   1.000
_cell.length_c   1.000
_cell.angle_alpha   90.00
_cell.angle_beta   90.00
_cell.angle_gamma   90.00
#
_symmetry.space_group_name_H-M   'P 1'
#
loop_
_entity.id
_entity.type
_entity.pdbx_description
1 polymer ?
#
loop_
_entity_poly.entity_id
_entity_poly.type
_entity_poly.pdbx_seq_one_letter_code
_entity_poly.pdbx_strand_id
1 'polypeptide(L)'
;MRLVDWNIQWGRGVDGRVDLGRIVSEARALHDFDILCLQEVTRGFHEGPESGGLAGGPSADQFAELGALLPGFTVIDAIGSDLPPAGTGLARRQFGNAIVTRLPVRQVLRHSLPWPADPVKPSMLRVALEAVIETDVGPLRVISTHLEFYSEAQRLAQVAQLRELHHEACDHARRPAKAEKTDSPFADTGRPMSAIVCGDFNSAYESAAYRSMITPVDDAPSFVDAWTCAHPDERRAATVGLYDREQWPDGAFACDFIFVTDDLKARIAGCEVDAASRSSDHQPLWLELR
;
A
#
# COMPACT_ATOMS: atom_id res chain seq x y z
N MET A 1 -7.08 2.01 16.54
CA MET A 1 -6.21 1.40 15.52
C MET A 1 -5.44 2.50 14.78
N ARG A 2 -4.13 2.29 14.52
CA ARG A 2 -3.22 3.25 13.88
C ARG A 2 -2.55 2.62 12.68
N LEU A 3 -2.63 3.28 11.53
CA LEU A 3 -2.05 2.80 10.27
C LEU A 3 -1.08 3.86 9.73
N VAL A 4 0.08 3.41 9.23
CA VAL A 4 0.98 4.22 8.40
C VAL A 4 1.04 3.60 7.01
N ASP A 5 0.97 4.42 5.98
CA ASP A 5 1.12 4.05 4.59
C ASP A 5 2.26 4.83 3.95
N TRP A 6 3.15 4.13 3.21
CA TRP A 6 4.33 4.77 2.65
C TRP A 6 4.92 4.02 1.44
N ASN A 7 5.03 4.67 0.31
CA ASN A 7 5.94 4.24 -0.74
C ASN A 7 7.37 4.59 -0.31
N ILE A 8 8.23 3.59 -0.14
CA ILE A 8 9.56 3.74 0.45
C ILE A 8 10.70 3.81 -0.57
N GLN A 9 10.41 3.73 -1.86
CA GLN A 9 11.44 3.70 -2.90
C GLN A 9 12.60 2.74 -2.51
N TRP A 10 12.28 1.48 -2.18
CA TRP A 10 13.20 0.45 -1.62
C TRP A 10 14.09 0.95 -0.47
N GLY A 11 13.61 1.92 0.33
CA GLY A 11 14.33 2.52 1.44
C GLY A 11 15.33 3.61 1.04
N ARG A 12 15.30 4.07 -0.21
CA ARG A 12 16.18 5.13 -0.73
C ARG A 12 15.64 6.51 -0.36
N GLY A 13 16.39 7.23 0.47
CA GLY A 13 16.08 8.60 0.81
C GLY A 13 16.52 9.60 -0.26
N VAL A 14 16.13 10.87 -0.05
CA VAL A 14 16.51 12.03 -0.91
C VAL A 14 18.03 12.22 -0.94
N ASP A 15 18.75 11.71 0.07
CA ASP A 15 20.20 11.67 0.13
C ASP A 15 20.85 10.59 -0.75
N GLY A 16 20.03 9.79 -1.46
CA GLY A 16 20.46 8.68 -2.30
C GLY A 16 20.87 7.43 -1.54
N ARG A 17 20.79 7.40 -0.19
CA ARG A 17 21.15 6.24 0.64
C ARG A 17 19.96 5.34 0.89
N VAL A 18 20.20 4.04 0.79
CA VAL A 18 19.21 3.01 1.14
C VAL A 18 19.39 2.64 2.61
N ASP A 19 18.32 2.77 3.40
CA ASP A 19 18.32 2.48 4.83
C ASP A 19 16.90 2.14 5.30
N LEU A 20 16.57 0.86 5.36
CA LEU A 20 15.27 0.39 5.81
C LEU A 20 15.06 0.59 7.31
N GLY A 21 16.15 0.58 8.10
CA GLY A 21 16.11 0.90 9.54
C GLY A 21 15.65 2.35 9.77
N ARG A 22 16.08 3.29 8.92
CA ARG A 22 15.62 4.69 8.93
C ARG A 22 14.11 4.77 8.65
N ILE A 23 13.62 4.08 7.62
CA ILE A 23 12.19 4.00 7.30
C ILE A 23 11.38 3.54 8.52
N VAL A 24 11.76 2.42 9.13
CA VAL A 24 11.06 1.87 10.29
C VAL A 24 11.11 2.80 11.49
N SER A 25 12.27 3.43 11.75
CA SER A 25 12.44 4.36 12.87
C SER A 25 11.58 5.61 12.71
N GLU A 26 11.52 6.16 11.51
CA GLU A 26 10.71 7.34 11.19
C GLU A 26 9.21 7.03 11.25
N ALA A 27 8.76 5.91 10.67
CA ALA A 27 7.37 5.48 10.77
C ALA A 27 6.91 5.29 12.22
N ARG A 28 7.78 4.74 13.10
CA ARG A 28 7.50 4.62 14.54
C ARG A 28 7.47 5.96 15.27
N ALA A 29 8.34 6.89 14.90
CA ALA A 29 8.39 8.22 15.48
C ALA A 29 7.17 9.05 15.07
N LEU A 30 6.71 8.89 13.83
CA LEU A 30 5.52 9.55 13.29
C LEU A 30 4.27 9.09 14.04
N HIS A 31 4.11 7.80 14.20
CA HIS A 31 2.97 7.21 14.91
C HIS A 31 3.32 5.80 15.42
N ASP A 32 2.99 5.47 16.69
CA ASP A 32 3.14 4.09 17.19
C ASP A 32 2.11 3.18 16.51
N PHE A 33 2.39 2.79 15.29
CA PHE A 33 1.45 2.12 14.39
C PHE A 33 1.15 0.69 14.82
N ASP A 34 -0.07 0.26 14.53
CA ASP A 34 -0.51 -1.13 14.59
C ASP A 34 -0.30 -1.84 13.25
N ILE A 35 -0.41 -1.06 12.15
CA ILE A 35 -0.32 -1.53 10.77
C ILE A 35 0.59 -0.57 9.99
N LEU A 36 1.55 -1.11 9.24
CA LEU A 36 2.40 -0.39 8.31
C LEU A 36 2.24 -0.99 6.92
N CYS A 37 1.74 -0.20 5.99
CA CYS A 37 1.60 -0.55 4.57
C CYS A 37 2.74 0.09 3.79
N LEU A 38 3.51 -0.72 3.07
CA LEU A 38 4.66 -0.28 2.31
C LEU A 38 4.54 -0.67 0.85
N GLN A 39 4.94 0.24 -0.04
CA GLN A 39 5.10 -0.01 -1.46
C GLN A 39 6.58 0.09 -1.84
N GLU A 40 6.94 -0.50 -2.97
CA GLU A 40 8.32 -0.59 -3.48
C GLU A 40 9.27 -1.35 -2.56
N VAL A 41 8.81 -2.42 -1.93
CA VAL A 41 9.66 -3.35 -1.18
C VAL A 41 10.26 -4.38 -2.14
N THR A 42 11.57 -4.66 -2.02
CA THR A 42 12.30 -5.47 -3.00
C THR A 42 12.97 -6.70 -2.40
N ARG A 43 13.19 -7.70 -3.27
CA ARG A 43 14.05 -8.86 -3.02
C ARG A 43 14.87 -9.11 -4.29
N GLY A 44 16.20 -9.32 -4.16
CA GLY A 44 17.09 -9.67 -5.26
C GLY A 44 17.41 -8.55 -6.26
N PHE A 45 16.79 -7.38 -6.19
CA PHE A 45 17.07 -6.26 -7.11
C PHE A 45 18.44 -5.64 -6.89
N HIS A 46 18.99 -5.74 -5.70
CA HIS A 46 20.22 -5.06 -5.30
C HIS A 46 21.44 -5.99 -5.22
N GLU A 47 21.34 -7.19 -5.75
CA GLU A 47 22.42 -8.19 -5.74
C GLU A 47 23.32 -8.18 -6.99
N GLY A 48 22.91 -7.51 -8.06
CA GLY A 48 23.64 -7.50 -9.34
C GLY A 48 24.77 -6.47 -9.40
N PRO A 49 25.70 -6.60 -10.36
CA PRO A 49 26.81 -5.67 -10.53
C PRO A 49 26.36 -4.22 -10.83
N GLU A 50 25.15 -4.05 -11.35
CA GLU A 50 24.56 -2.73 -11.64
C GLU A 50 24.05 -2.04 -10.36
N SER A 51 23.82 -2.78 -9.28
CA SER A 51 23.37 -2.26 -7.98
C SER A 51 24.51 -1.85 -7.05
N GLY A 52 25.76 -2.13 -7.40
CA GLY A 52 26.94 -1.85 -6.58
C GLY A 52 27.27 -0.38 -6.34
N GLY A 53 26.39 0.53 -6.75
CA GLY A 53 26.53 1.98 -6.56
C GLY A 53 25.56 2.61 -5.56
N LEU A 54 24.57 1.86 -5.02
CA LEU A 54 23.64 2.41 -4.06
C LEU A 54 24.29 2.54 -2.68
N ALA A 55 24.39 3.80 -2.20
CA ALA A 55 24.91 4.08 -0.87
C ALA A 55 24.02 3.48 0.20
N GLY A 56 24.59 2.96 1.29
CA GLY A 56 23.86 2.34 2.39
C GLY A 56 23.82 0.82 2.33
N GLY A 57 24.04 0.18 1.17
CA GLY A 57 24.09 -1.27 1.02
C GLY A 57 22.74 -1.93 1.26
N PRO A 58 21.77 -1.79 0.32
CA PRO A 58 20.45 -2.41 0.47
C PRO A 58 20.57 -3.93 0.67
N SER A 59 19.70 -4.49 1.51
CA SER A 59 19.68 -5.93 1.73
C SER A 59 19.18 -6.69 0.50
N ALA A 60 19.60 -7.94 0.38
CA ALA A 60 19.12 -8.83 -0.67
C ALA A 60 17.61 -9.15 -0.55
N ASP A 61 17.05 -9.08 0.67
CA ASP A 61 15.65 -9.36 0.96
C ASP A 61 15.10 -8.38 2.00
N GLN A 62 14.43 -7.32 1.53
CA GLN A 62 13.85 -6.30 2.39
C GLN A 62 12.62 -6.81 3.17
N PHE A 63 11.91 -7.82 2.67
CA PHE A 63 10.80 -8.40 3.44
C PHE A 63 11.32 -9.13 4.68
N ALA A 64 12.42 -9.87 4.55
CA ALA A 64 13.07 -10.50 5.69
C ALA A 64 13.69 -9.47 6.65
N GLU A 65 14.28 -8.39 6.12
CA GLU A 65 14.84 -7.29 6.92
C GLU A 65 13.75 -6.58 7.74
N LEU A 66 12.57 -6.32 7.16
CA LEU A 66 11.41 -5.77 7.89
C LEU A 66 11.04 -6.65 9.09
N GLY A 67 11.03 -7.97 8.92
CA GLY A 67 10.77 -8.91 10.02
C GLY A 67 11.81 -8.82 11.14
N ALA A 68 13.07 -8.60 10.79
CA ALA A 68 14.15 -8.43 11.77
C ALA A 68 14.09 -7.07 12.50
N LEU A 69 13.70 -6.00 11.79
CA LEU A 69 13.55 -4.65 12.35
C LEU A 69 12.30 -4.48 13.21
N LEU A 70 11.28 -5.31 12.99
CA LEU A 70 9.97 -5.23 13.65
C LEU A 70 9.62 -6.54 14.38
N PRO A 71 10.41 -6.93 15.42
CA PRO A 71 10.12 -8.14 16.19
C PRO A 71 8.72 -8.05 16.81
N GLY A 72 7.95 -9.15 16.71
CA GLY A 72 6.56 -9.22 17.18
C GLY A 72 5.52 -8.74 16.16
N PHE A 73 5.93 -8.29 14.99
CA PHE A 73 5.04 -8.00 13.88
C PHE A 73 5.03 -9.17 12.87
N THR A 74 3.91 -9.37 12.22
CA THR A 74 3.77 -10.25 11.06
C THR A 74 4.04 -9.45 9.79
N VAL A 75 4.98 -9.91 8.95
CA VAL A 75 5.26 -9.34 7.63
C VAL A 75 4.54 -10.16 6.57
N ILE A 76 3.72 -9.51 5.77
CA ILE A 76 2.93 -10.11 4.68
C ILE A 76 3.37 -9.44 3.38
N ASP A 77 3.78 -10.22 2.40
CA ASP A 77 4.24 -9.74 1.10
C ASP A 77 3.22 -9.97 -0.01
N ALA A 78 3.28 -9.15 -1.05
CA ALA A 78 2.69 -9.45 -2.36
C ALA A 78 3.61 -8.93 -3.46
N ILE A 79 3.97 -9.81 -4.39
CA ILE A 79 4.90 -9.52 -5.47
C ILE A 79 4.14 -9.16 -6.73
N GLY A 80 4.33 -7.94 -7.21
CA GLY A 80 3.80 -7.47 -8.49
C GLY A 80 4.72 -7.86 -9.64
N SER A 81 6.01 -7.53 -9.56
CA SER A 81 7.01 -7.88 -10.57
C SER A 81 7.95 -8.95 -10.05
N ASP A 82 8.13 -10.03 -10.81
CA ASP A 82 9.01 -11.16 -10.50
C ASP A 82 9.85 -11.51 -11.73
N LEU A 83 11.10 -11.04 -11.76
CA LEU A 83 12.00 -11.12 -12.89
C LEU A 83 13.12 -12.14 -12.66
N PRO A 84 13.77 -12.63 -13.75
CA PRO A 84 14.95 -13.49 -13.62
C PRO A 84 16.03 -12.85 -12.76
N PRO A 85 16.90 -13.66 -12.11
CA PRO A 85 18.08 -13.15 -11.41
C PRO A 85 18.97 -12.29 -12.31
N ALA A 86 19.67 -11.32 -11.70
CA ALA A 86 20.66 -10.50 -12.42
C ALA A 86 21.94 -11.29 -12.81
N GLY A 87 22.14 -12.47 -12.24
CA GLY A 87 23.30 -13.32 -12.53
C GLY A 87 23.14 -14.74 -11.95
N THR A 88 24.07 -15.62 -12.29
CA THR A 88 24.08 -17.02 -11.81
C THR A 88 24.27 -17.07 -10.30
N GLY A 89 23.41 -17.84 -9.61
CA GLY A 89 23.47 -18.01 -8.16
C GLY A 89 22.82 -16.89 -7.35
N LEU A 90 22.27 -15.85 -8.01
CA LEU A 90 21.54 -14.78 -7.37
C LEU A 90 20.04 -15.10 -7.24
N ALA A 91 19.35 -14.42 -6.35
CA ALA A 91 17.89 -14.52 -6.17
C ALA A 91 17.13 -13.93 -7.36
N ARG A 92 15.86 -14.32 -7.52
CA ARG A 92 14.94 -13.67 -8.47
C ARG A 92 14.72 -12.22 -8.01
N ARG A 93 14.56 -11.30 -8.97
CA ARG A 93 14.31 -9.89 -8.69
C ARG A 93 12.81 -9.67 -8.51
N GLN A 94 12.41 -9.41 -7.28
CA GLN A 94 11.02 -9.24 -6.88
C GLN A 94 10.77 -7.84 -6.34
N PHE A 95 9.68 -7.23 -6.79
CA PHE A 95 9.23 -5.89 -6.41
C PHE A 95 7.74 -5.94 -6.08
N GLY A 96 7.35 -5.39 -4.93
CA GLY A 96 5.97 -5.50 -4.48
C GLY A 96 5.63 -4.64 -3.27
N ASN A 97 4.56 -5.05 -2.58
CA ASN A 97 4.01 -4.37 -1.42
C ASN A 97 4.16 -5.24 -0.17
N ALA A 98 4.19 -4.59 1.00
CA ALA A 98 4.12 -5.27 2.28
C ALA A 98 3.02 -4.67 3.17
N ILE A 99 2.37 -5.54 3.95
CA ILE A 99 1.61 -5.15 5.14
C ILE A 99 2.34 -5.76 6.33
N VAL A 100 2.73 -4.89 7.28
CA VAL A 100 3.41 -5.30 8.51
C VAL A 100 2.51 -4.93 9.68
N THR A 101 2.11 -5.91 10.50
CA THR A 101 1.15 -5.67 11.58
C THR A 101 1.46 -6.44 12.84
N ARG A 102 1.21 -5.82 14.01
CA ARG A 102 1.22 -6.47 15.31
C ARG A 102 -0.14 -7.04 15.72
N LEU A 103 -1.18 -6.78 14.92
CA LEU A 103 -2.53 -7.25 15.16
C LEU A 103 -2.75 -8.64 14.56
N PRO A 104 -3.70 -9.44 15.10
CA PRO A 104 -4.01 -10.75 14.53
C PRO A 104 -4.54 -10.65 13.09
N VAL A 105 -4.01 -11.48 12.20
CA VAL A 105 -4.42 -11.58 10.80
C VAL A 105 -5.26 -12.84 10.62
N ARG A 106 -6.50 -12.69 10.13
CA ARG A 106 -7.42 -13.82 9.86
C ARG A 106 -7.18 -14.45 8.50
N GLN A 107 -6.96 -13.60 7.49
CA GLN A 107 -6.85 -14.02 6.08
C GLN A 107 -5.95 -13.08 5.31
N VAL A 108 -5.27 -13.61 4.31
CA VAL A 108 -4.46 -12.85 3.36
C VAL A 108 -4.89 -13.23 1.94
N LEU A 109 -5.15 -12.23 1.10
CA LEU A 109 -5.42 -12.40 -0.32
C LEU A 109 -4.42 -11.55 -1.13
N ARG A 110 -3.98 -12.10 -2.25
CA ARG A 110 -3.07 -11.42 -3.19
C ARG A 110 -3.74 -11.34 -4.55
N HIS A 111 -4.07 -10.12 -4.96
CA HIS A 111 -4.83 -9.87 -6.17
C HIS A 111 -3.90 -9.31 -7.24
N SER A 112 -3.64 -10.06 -8.31
CA SER A 112 -3.03 -9.48 -9.51
C SER A 112 -3.98 -8.46 -10.12
N LEU A 113 -3.51 -7.24 -10.32
CA LEU A 113 -4.32 -6.20 -10.92
C LEU A 113 -4.27 -6.26 -12.45
N PRO A 114 -5.30 -5.78 -13.16
CA PRO A 114 -5.34 -5.77 -14.62
C PRO A 114 -4.12 -5.08 -15.23
N TRP A 115 -3.61 -5.70 -16.30
CA TRP A 115 -2.45 -5.21 -17.03
C TRP A 115 -2.73 -5.25 -18.55
N PRO A 116 -3.70 -4.45 -19.04
CA PRO A 116 -4.00 -4.39 -20.47
C PRO A 116 -2.77 -3.90 -21.24
N ALA A 117 -2.54 -4.46 -22.42
CA ALA A 117 -1.39 -4.09 -23.25
C ALA A 117 -1.40 -2.60 -23.59
N ASP A 118 -0.27 -1.94 -23.36
CA ASP A 118 0.01 -0.55 -23.77
C ASP A 118 1.37 -0.53 -24.48
N PRO A 119 1.39 -0.57 -25.82
CA PRO A 119 2.63 -0.74 -26.57
C PRO A 119 3.53 0.53 -26.59
N VAL A 120 3.02 1.66 -26.08
CA VAL A 120 3.73 2.95 -26.13
C VAL A 120 4.27 3.39 -24.76
N LYS A 121 3.97 2.63 -23.71
CA LYS A 121 4.41 2.95 -22.33
C LYS A 121 5.14 1.75 -21.71
N PRO A 122 6.26 1.99 -21.01
CA PRO A 122 6.79 0.96 -20.13
C PRO A 122 5.78 0.67 -19.04
N SER A 123 5.68 -0.59 -18.60
CA SER A 123 4.77 -0.97 -17.52
C SER A 123 5.16 -2.29 -16.89
N MET A 124 4.65 -2.58 -15.72
CA MET A 124 4.82 -3.86 -15.03
C MET A 124 3.53 -4.32 -14.37
N LEU A 125 3.43 -5.61 -14.07
CA LEU A 125 2.31 -6.15 -13.31
C LEU A 125 2.26 -5.51 -11.92
N ARG A 126 1.08 -5.08 -11.51
CA ARG A 126 0.78 -4.51 -10.20
C ARG A 126 -0.08 -5.48 -9.38
N VAL A 127 -0.04 -5.33 -8.08
CA VAL A 127 -0.72 -6.22 -7.13
C VAL A 127 -1.41 -5.39 -6.03
N ALA A 128 -2.56 -5.87 -5.56
CA ALA A 128 -3.17 -5.41 -4.33
C ALA A 128 -3.01 -6.52 -3.26
N LEU A 129 -2.41 -6.17 -2.14
CA LEU A 129 -2.26 -7.04 -0.98
C LEU A 129 -3.40 -6.74 0.00
N GLU A 130 -4.28 -7.70 0.22
CA GLU A 130 -5.40 -7.59 1.16
C GLU A 130 -5.13 -8.47 2.38
N ALA A 131 -5.27 -7.91 3.58
CA ALA A 131 -5.27 -8.63 4.84
C ALA A 131 -6.54 -8.33 5.62
N VAL A 132 -7.21 -9.37 6.12
CA VAL A 132 -8.29 -9.24 7.11
C VAL A 132 -7.66 -9.22 8.49
N ILE A 133 -7.74 -8.09 9.18
CA ILE A 133 -7.04 -7.82 10.44
C ILE A 133 -8.07 -7.55 11.55
N GLU A 134 -7.83 -8.15 12.71
CA GLU A 134 -8.58 -7.86 13.93
C GLU A 134 -8.13 -6.54 14.52
N THR A 135 -9.04 -5.62 14.69
CA THR A 135 -8.75 -4.30 15.29
C THR A 135 -9.69 -3.99 16.44
N ASP A 136 -9.35 -2.96 17.21
CA ASP A 136 -10.20 -2.42 18.28
C ASP A 136 -11.50 -1.75 17.78
N VAL A 137 -11.56 -1.43 16.49
CA VAL A 137 -12.77 -0.90 15.83
C VAL A 137 -13.55 -2.00 15.10
N GLY A 138 -13.16 -3.26 15.25
CA GLY A 138 -13.71 -4.43 14.58
C GLY A 138 -12.79 -5.00 13.51
N PRO A 139 -13.14 -6.14 12.90
CA PRO A 139 -12.36 -6.71 11.81
C PRO A 139 -12.42 -5.81 10.58
N LEU A 140 -11.27 -5.54 9.98
CA LEU A 140 -11.12 -4.69 8.78
C LEU A 140 -10.38 -5.43 7.67
N ARG A 141 -10.73 -5.15 6.43
CA ARG A 141 -9.86 -5.44 5.28
C ARG A 141 -8.93 -4.27 5.07
N VAL A 142 -7.64 -4.51 5.13
CA VAL A 142 -6.60 -3.54 4.80
C VAL A 142 -5.97 -3.95 3.49
N ILE A 143 -6.03 -3.08 2.49
CA ILE A 143 -5.53 -3.31 1.14
C ILE A 143 -4.42 -2.31 0.85
N SER A 144 -3.19 -2.81 0.69
CA SER A 144 -2.04 -2.01 0.20
C SER A 144 -1.87 -2.22 -1.29
N THR A 145 -1.77 -1.14 -2.05
CA THR A 145 -1.60 -1.17 -3.50
C THR A 145 -0.57 -0.17 -3.99
N HIS A 146 -0.03 -0.42 -5.18
CA HIS A 146 0.80 0.51 -5.94
C HIS A 146 0.37 0.43 -7.40
N LEU A 147 -0.32 1.45 -7.90
CA LEU A 147 -0.90 1.44 -9.24
C LEU A 147 0.13 1.79 -10.32
N GLU A 148 -0.25 1.60 -11.58
CA GLU A 148 0.63 1.83 -12.72
C GLU A 148 1.02 3.30 -12.88
N PHE A 149 2.33 3.55 -13.11
CA PHE A 149 2.89 4.90 -13.18
C PHE A 149 2.67 5.60 -14.54
N TYR A 150 2.91 4.90 -15.66
CA TYR A 150 2.95 5.53 -16.96
C TYR A 150 1.62 5.48 -17.71
N SER A 151 0.85 4.39 -17.60
CA SER A 151 -0.37 4.17 -18.38
C SER A 151 -1.62 4.50 -17.58
N GLU A 152 -2.31 5.59 -17.95
CA GLU A 152 -3.59 5.96 -17.35
C GLU A 152 -4.66 4.88 -17.59
N ALA A 153 -4.66 4.24 -18.78
CA ALA A 153 -5.61 3.18 -19.09
C ALA A 153 -5.45 1.98 -18.15
N GLN A 154 -4.20 1.59 -17.85
CA GLN A 154 -3.93 0.52 -16.88
C GLN A 154 -4.33 0.94 -15.47
N ARG A 155 -4.03 2.17 -15.05
CA ARG A 155 -4.43 2.72 -13.76
C ARG A 155 -5.95 2.70 -13.55
N LEU A 156 -6.71 3.13 -14.54
CA LEU A 156 -8.18 3.10 -14.49
C LEU A 156 -8.73 1.67 -14.41
N ALA A 157 -8.15 0.74 -15.16
CA ALA A 157 -8.53 -0.68 -15.08
C ALA A 157 -8.20 -1.26 -13.68
N GLN A 158 -7.09 -0.86 -13.08
CA GLN A 158 -6.69 -1.29 -11.74
C GLN A 158 -7.63 -0.74 -10.66
N VAL A 159 -8.03 0.54 -10.75
CA VAL A 159 -9.03 1.11 -9.84
C VAL A 159 -10.39 0.43 -10.00
N ALA A 160 -10.81 0.14 -11.22
CA ALA A 160 -12.04 -0.61 -11.45
C ALA A 160 -11.98 -1.98 -10.78
N GLN A 161 -10.84 -2.69 -10.87
CA GLN A 161 -10.65 -3.98 -10.21
C GLN A 161 -10.67 -3.86 -8.68
N LEU A 162 -10.08 -2.83 -8.09
CA LEU A 162 -10.16 -2.61 -6.63
C LEU A 162 -11.61 -2.45 -6.17
N ARG A 163 -12.44 -1.78 -6.94
CA ARG A 163 -13.87 -1.61 -6.67
C ARG A 163 -14.63 -2.94 -6.79
N GLU A 164 -14.33 -3.74 -7.83
CA GLU A 164 -14.92 -5.08 -7.99
C GLU A 164 -14.54 -6.02 -6.84
N LEU A 165 -13.29 -6.00 -6.38
CA LEU A 165 -12.84 -6.75 -5.21
C LEU A 165 -13.58 -6.32 -3.93
N HIS A 166 -13.92 -5.04 -3.82
CA HIS A 166 -14.73 -4.54 -2.72
C HIS A 166 -16.18 -5.04 -2.81
N HIS A 167 -16.79 -5.01 -3.98
CA HIS A 167 -18.12 -5.58 -4.21
C HIS A 167 -18.16 -7.07 -3.86
N GLU A 168 -17.20 -7.84 -4.36
CA GLU A 168 -17.06 -9.27 -4.07
C GLU A 168 -16.98 -9.52 -2.55
N ALA A 169 -16.16 -8.74 -1.85
CA ALA A 169 -16.04 -8.87 -0.39
C ALA A 169 -17.35 -8.56 0.34
N CYS A 170 -18.08 -7.53 -0.09
CA CYS A 170 -19.39 -7.20 0.46
C CYS A 170 -20.41 -8.31 0.18
N ASP A 171 -20.35 -8.93 -0.98
CA ASP A 171 -21.19 -10.09 -1.32
C ASP A 171 -20.88 -11.30 -0.46
N HIS A 172 -19.61 -11.60 -0.21
CA HIS A 172 -19.19 -12.65 0.72
C HIS A 172 -19.68 -12.37 2.15
N ALA A 173 -19.59 -11.12 2.63
CA ALA A 173 -20.08 -10.74 3.94
C ALA A 173 -21.60 -10.95 4.11
N ARG A 174 -22.38 -10.66 3.06
CA ARG A 174 -23.84 -10.84 3.07
C ARG A 174 -24.28 -12.30 2.90
N ARG A 175 -23.50 -13.07 2.16
CA ARG A 175 -23.80 -14.44 1.77
C ARG A 175 -22.60 -15.34 2.07
N PRO A 176 -22.28 -15.51 3.37
CA PRO A 176 -21.10 -16.29 3.75
C PRO A 176 -21.22 -17.73 3.24
N ALA A 177 -20.10 -18.29 2.84
CA ALA A 177 -20.05 -19.69 2.45
C ALA A 177 -20.46 -20.60 3.61
N LYS A 178 -20.91 -21.82 3.31
CA LYS A 178 -21.18 -22.82 4.34
C LYS A 178 -19.86 -23.17 5.03
N ALA A 179 -19.76 -22.81 6.30
CA ALA A 179 -18.57 -23.09 7.10
C ALA A 179 -18.32 -24.60 7.24
N GLU A 180 -17.06 -24.99 7.14
CA GLU A 180 -16.56 -26.30 7.56
C GLU A 180 -15.85 -26.21 8.92
N LYS A 181 -15.11 -27.27 9.29
CA LYS A 181 -14.28 -27.28 10.50
C LYS A 181 -13.18 -26.23 10.40
N THR A 182 -12.82 -25.63 11.53
CA THR A 182 -11.84 -24.55 11.62
C THR A 182 -10.42 -24.91 11.18
N ASP A 183 -10.09 -26.20 11.09
CA ASP A 183 -8.81 -26.76 10.63
C ASP A 183 -8.80 -27.16 9.14
N SER A 184 -9.89 -26.86 8.42
CA SER A 184 -10.06 -27.14 7.00
C SER A 184 -9.62 -25.93 6.14
N PRO A 185 -9.08 -26.16 4.92
CA PRO A 185 -8.91 -25.10 3.93
C PRO A 185 -10.22 -24.39 3.51
N PHE A 186 -11.37 -24.98 3.82
CA PHE A 186 -12.71 -24.45 3.59
C PHE A 186 -13.30 -23.76 4.83
N ALA A 187 -12.47 -23.49 5.86
CA ALA A 187 -12.91 -22.74 7.02
C ALA A 187 -13.34 -21.33 6.61
N ASP A 188 -14.49 -20.88 7.15
CA ASP A 188 -14.90 -19.48 6.97
C ASP A 188 -14.07 -18.58 7.89
N THR A 189 -13.30 -17.70 7.29
CA THR A 189 -12.48 -16.70 8.00
C THR A 189 -13.19 -15.37 8.15
N GLY A 190 -14.35 -15.20 7.50
CA GLY A 190 -15.12 -13.97 7.43
C GLY A 190 -14.37 -12.87 6.62
N ARG A 191 -15.07 -12.21 5.71
CA ARG A 191 -14.53 -11.12 4.91
C ARG A 191 -15.38 -9.86 5.14
N PRO A 192 -14.99 -8.93 6.04
CA PRO A 192 -15.83 -7.82 6.45
C PRO A 192 -16.06 -6.82 5.29
N MET A 193 -17.18 -6.09 5.33
CA MET A 193 -17.46 -5.02 4.37
C MET A 193 -16.57 -3.81 4.60
N SER A 194 -16.31 -3.46 5.86
CA SER A 194 -15.46 -2.35 6.24
C SER A 194 -14.03 -2.54 5.75
N ALA A 195 -13.49 -1.55 5.06
CA ALA A 195 -12.19 -1.64 4.41
C ALA A 195 -11.40 -0.33 4.43
N ILE A 196 -10.09 -0.48 4.37
CA ILE A 196 -9.11 0.57 4.08
C ILE A 196 -8.36 0.16 2.82
N VAL A 197 -8.29 1.04 1.82
CA VAL A 197 -7.41 0.90 0.66
C VAL A 197 -6.41 2.03 0.71
N CYS A 198 -5.13 1.71 0.76
CA CYS A 198 -4.06 2.70 0.83
C CYS A 198 -2.91 2.37 -0.12
N GLY A 199 -2.09 3.36 -0.42
CA GLY A 199 -0.91 3.22 -1.23
C GLY A 199 -0.70 4.32 -2.25
N ASP A 200 0.28 4.08 -3.11
CA ASP A 200 0.61 4.96 -4.22
C ASP A 200 -0.30 4.69 -5.42
N PHE A 201 -1.19 5.62 -5.70
CA PHE A 201 -2.11 5.56 -6.83
C PHE A 201 -1.50 6.08 -8.14
N ASN A 202 -0.29 6.64 -8.09
CA ASN A 202 0.38 7.24 -9.25
C ASN A 202 -0.52 8.20 -10.05
N SER A 203 -1.38 8.92 -9.35
CA SER A 203 -2.49 9.68 -9.90
C SER A 203 -2.78 10.87 -9.00
N ALA A 204 -2.84 12.06 -9.57
CA ALA A 204 -3.08 13.26 -8.80
C ALA A 204 -4.46 13.26 -8.11
N TYR A 205 -4.57 14.00 -7.01
CA TYR A 205 -5.83 14.34 -6.39
C TYR A 205 -6.82 14.88 -7.44
N GLU A 206 -8.08 14.45 -7.36
CA GLU A 206 -9.14 14.76 -8.34
C GLU A 206 -8.92 14.25 -9.77
N SER A 207 -7.93 13.42 -10.02
CA SER A 207 -7.80 12.72 -11.31
C SER A 207 -8.96 11.77 -11.59
N ALA A 208 -9.03 11.23 -12.81
CA ALA A 208 -10.06 10.24 -13.17
C ALA A 208 -9.97 8.97 -12.27
N ALA A 209 -8.77 8.51 -11.97
CA ALA A 209 -8.54 7.36 -11.08
C ALA A 209 -9.01 7.65 -9.64
N TYR A 210 -8.64 8.81 -9.08
CA TYR A 210 -9.10 9.25 -7.77
C TYR A 210 -10.64 9.32 -7.71
N ARG A 211 -11.26 10.04 -8.65
CA ARG A 211 -12.73 10.18 -8.70
C ARG A 211 -13.43 8.84 -8.86
N SER A 212 -12.88 7.94 -9.67
CA SER A 212 -13.42 6.59 -9.82
C SER A 212 -13.41 5.85 -8.49
N MET A 213 -12.33 5.96 -7.70
CA MET A 213 -12.21 5.28 -6.41
C MET A 213 -13.29 5.71 -5.41
N ILE A 214 -13.61 7.00 -5.35
CA ILE A 214 -14.61 7.56 -4.43
C ILE A 214 -16.03 7.64 -5.02
N THR A 215 -16.26 7.19 -6.25
CA THR A 215 -17.61 7.11 -6.82
C THR A 215 -18.48 6.21 -5.95
N PRO A 216 -19.67 6.66 -5.51
CA PRO A 216 -20.56 5.84 -4.69
C PRO A 216 -20.84 4.47 -5.28
N VAL A 217 -21.09 3.52 -4.41
CA VAL A 217 -21.38 2.13 -4.73
C VAL A 217 -22.78 1.82 -4.24
N ASP A 218 -23.60 1.21 -5.11
CA ASP A 218 -24.92 0.75 -4.71
C ASP A 218 -24.79 -0.50 -3.81
N ASP A 219 -25.62 -0.57 -2.76
CA ASP A 219 -25.71 -1.71 -1.86
C ASP A 219 -24.40 -2.11 -1.14
N ALA A 220 -23.41 -1.22 -1.04
CA ALA A 220 -22.18 -1.45 -0.28
C ALA A 220 -21.64 -0.15 0.31
N PRO A 221 -20.84 -0.19 1.39
CA PRO A 221 -20.15 1.00 1.87
C PRO A 221 -19.26 1.59 0.78
N SER A 222 -19.33 2.91 0.55
CA SER A 222 -18.55 3.61 -0.46
C SER A 222 -17.21 4.07 0.09
N PHE A 223 -16.18 4.17 -0.74
CA PHE A 223 -14.90 4.72 -0.29
C PHE A 223 -14.94 6.25 -0.20
N VAL A 224 -14.32 6.78 0.85
CA VAL A 224 -14.06 8.21 1.05
C VAL A 224 -12.57 8.41 1.35
N ASP A 225 -11.99 9.53 0.94
CA ASP A 225 -10.60 9.88 1.26
C ASP A 225 -10.52 10.30 2.75
N ALA A 226 -9.77 9.56 3.55
CA ALA A 226 -9.64 9.80 4.98
C ALA A 226 -9.02 11.16 5.27
N TRP A 227 -8.05 11.62 4.48
CA TRP A 227 -7.44 12.93 4.64
C TRP A 227 -8.46 14.06 4.40
N THR A 228 -9.23 13.98 3.31
CA THR A 228 -10.28 14.97 3.03
C THR A 228 -11.37 14.97 4.10
N CYS A 229 -11.67 13.81 4.70
CA CYS A 229 -12.61 13.75 5.82
C CYS A 229 -12.06 14.42 7.10
N ALA A 230 -10.76 14.30 7.36
CA ALA A 230 -10.09 14.95 8.50
C ALA A 230 -9.90 16.45 8.28
N HIS A 231 -9.73 16.89 7.03
CA HIS A 231 -9.40 18.27 6.62
C HIS A 231 -10.37 18.81 5.54
N PRO A 232 -11.66 18.97 5.84
CA PRO A 232 -12.67 19.29 4.83
C PRO A 232 -12.48 20.65 4.14
N ASP A 233 -11.80 21.59 4.79
CA ASP A 233 -11.59 22.95 4.31
C ASP A 233 -10.15 23.23 3.86
N GLU A 234 -9.28 22.21 3.82
CA GLU A 234 -7.88 22.38 3.52
C GLU A 234 -7.54 21.86 2.10
N ARG A 235 -6.53 22.48 1.50
CA ARG A 235 -5.96 21.97 0.26
C ARG A 235 -5.22 20.66 0.54
N ARG A 236 -5.45 19.62 -0.26
CA ARG A 236 -4.81 18.31 -0.15
C ARG A 236 -3.28 18.44 0.00
N ALA A 237 -2.74 17.88 1.07
CA ALA A 237 -1.30 17.88 1.31
C ALA A 237 -0.59 17.03 0.25
N ALA A 238 0.56 17.51 -0.21
CA ALA A 238 1.38 16.81 -1.20
C ALA A 238 2.11 15.62 -0.55
N THR A 239 2.24 14.55 -1.31
CA THR A 239 2.96 13.34 -0.87
C THR A 239 4.21 13.03 -1.71
N VAL A 240 4.43 13.78 -2.80
CA VAL A 240 5.65 13.71 -3.63
C VAL A 240 6.11 15.11 -4.05
N GLY A 241 7.33 15.20 -4.57
CA GLY A 241 7.87 16.43 -5.18
C GLY A 241 8.16 17.55 -4.18
N LEU A 242 8.17 17.31 -2.88
CA LEU A 242 8.56 18.29 -1.87
C LEU A 242 10.07 18.52 -1.86
N TYR A 243 10.86 17.48 -2.01
CA TYR A 243 12.31 17.52 -1.90
C TYR A 243 13.04 17.03 -3.14
N ASP A 244 12.57 15.95 -3.79
CA ASP A 244 13.14 15.42 -5.02
C ASP A 244 12.55 16.17 -6.24
N ARG A 245 13.29 17.19 -6.71
CA ARG A 245 12.91 17.97 -7.88
C ARG A 245 13.42 17.39 -9.19
N GLU A 246 14.32 16.44 -9.14
CA GLU A 246 14.84 15.75 -10.33
C GLU A 246 13.79 14.75 -10.84
N GLN A 247 13.25 13.94 -9.95
CA GLN A 247 12.19 12.98 -10.28
C GLN A 247 10.83 13.67 -10.49
N TRP A 248 10.55 14.74 -9.76
CA TRP A 248 9.27 15.46 -9.77
C TRP A 248 9.43 16.92 -10.21
N PRO A 249 9.80 17.19 -11.49
CA PRO A 249 10.11 18.55 -11.98
C PRO A 249 8.90 19.47 -11.98
N ASP A 250 7.67 18.92 -12.13
CA ASP A 250 6.42 19.69 -12.18
C ASP A 250 5.96 20.17 -10.80
N GLY A 251 6.65 19.78 -9.73
CA GLY A 251 6.40 20.22 -8.36
C GLY A 251 5.62 19.23 -7.51
N ALA A 252 5.24 19.70 -6.33
CA ALA A 252 4.63 18.85 -5.31
C ALA A 252 3.13 18.62 -5.55
N PHE A 253 2.69 17.36 -5.41
CA PHE A 253 1.27 16.98 -5.48
C PHE A 253 1.01 15.72 -4.64
N ALA A 254 -0.27 15.36 -4.45
CA ALA A 254 -0.66 14.13 -3.76
C ALA A 254 -0.93 13.02 -4.79
N CYS A 255 -0.28 11.87 -4.62
CA CYS A 255 -0.57 10.64 -5.36
C CYS A 255 -0.70 9.41 -4.44
N ASP A 256 -0.43 9.57 -3.16
CA ASP A 256 -0.64 8.56 -2.14
C ASP A 256 -1.93 8.89 -1.38
N PHE A 257 -2.76 7.88 -1.14
CA PHE A 257 -4.06 8.06 -0.53
C PHE A 257 -4.37 6.95 0.48
N ILE A 258 -5.18 7.30 1.48
CA ILE A 258 -5.85 6.35 2.37
C ILE A 258 -7.35 6.54 2.18
N PHE A 259 -7.98 5.59 1.51
CA PHE A 259 -9.43 5.52 1.38
C PHE A 259 -9.99 4.58 2.44
N VAL A 260 -11.06 5.00 3.10
CA VAL A 260 -11.80 4.17 4.04
C VAL A 260 -13.24 4.02 3.56
N THR A 261 -13.90 2.94 3.91
CA THR A 261 -15.35 2.81 3.68
C THR A 261 -16.10 3.83 4.56
N ASP A 262 -17.20 4.37 4.07
CA ASP A 262 -17.93 5.48 4.68
C ASP A 262 -18.55 5.15 6.05
N ASP A 263 -18.78 3.87 6.36
CA ASP A 263 -19.14 3.41 7.71
C ASP A 263 -18.05 3.66 8.75
N LEU A 264 -16.78 3.80 8.32
CA LEU A 264 -15.65 4.15 9.17
C LEU A 264 -15.44 5.66 9.31
N LYS A 265 -16.11 6.50 8.49
CA LYS A 265 -15.88 7.94 8.44
C LYS A 265 -15.98 8.61 9.81
N ALA A 266 -17.00 8.25 10.60
CA ALA A 266 -17.20 8.83 11.94
C ALA A 266 -16.15 8.37 12.97
N ARG A 267 -15.33 7.38 12.64
CA ARG A 267 -14.24 6.86 13.50
C ARG A 267 -12.88 7.48 13.18
N ILE A 268 -12.75 8.28 12.12
CA ILE A 268 -11.50 8.97 11.79
C ILE A 268 -11.20 9.98 12.90
N ALA A 269 -10.13 9.71 13.65
CA ALA A 269 -9.62 10.59 14.70
C ALA A 269 -8.52 11.52 14.18
N GLY A 270 -7.85 11.13 13.08
CA GLY A 270 -6.85 11.93 12.37
C GLY A 270 -6.35 11.20 11.14
N CYS A 271 -5.92 11.97 10.14
CA CYS A 271 -5.23 11.50 8.95
C CYS A 271 -4.31 12.63 8.47
N GLU A 272 -2.99 12.39 8.44
CA GLU A 272 -1.99 13.42 8.15
C GLU A 272 -0.93 12.91 7.20
N VAL A 273 -0.22 13.86 6.58
CA VAL A 273 1.00 13.63 5.78
C VAL A 273 2.18 14.22 6.55
N ASP A 274 3.24 13.44 6.77
CA ASP A 274 4.49 14.00 7.29
C ASP A 274 5.29 14.66 6.18
N ALA A 275 5.00 15.93 5.94
CA ALA A 275 5.70 16.72 4.94
C ALA A 275 7.21 16.95 5.24
N ALA A 276 7.69 16.61 6.44
CA ALA A 276 9.10 16.78 6.81
C ALA A 276 9.99 15.60 6.44
N SER A 277 9.39 14.42 6.18
CA SER A 277 10.13 13.20 5.82
C SER A 277 10.96 13.39 4.55
N ARG A 278 12.20 12.85 4.61
CA ARG A 278 13.16 12.79 3.50
C ARG A 278 13.72 11.38 3.29
N SER A 279 13.12 10.41 3.94
CA SER A 279 13.60 9.02 3.91
C SER A 279 13.12 8.24 2.70
N SER A 280 12.24 8.85 1.88
CA SER A 280 11.82 8.44 0.55
C SER A 280 11.58 9.70 -0.31
N ASP A 281 11.38 9.56 -1.60
CA ASP A 281 10.85 10.61 -2.49
C ASP A 281 9.34 10.84 -2.26
N HIS A 282 8.66 9.90 -1.58
CA HIS A 282 7.30 10.04 -1.06
C HIS A 282 7.29 10.38 0.43
N GLN A 283 6.24 11.08 0.87
CA GLN A 283 5.97 11.39 2.27
C GLN A 283 4.97 10.39 2.86
N PRO A 284 5.24 9.86 4.08
CA PRO A 284 4.32 8.93 4.73
C PRO A 284 3.00 9.59 5.12
N LEU A 285 1.93 8.81 5.03
CA LEU A 285 0.62 9.15 5.55
C LEU A 285 0.33 8.30 6.78
N TRP A 286 -0.41 8.85 7.75
CA TRP A 286 -0.96 8.05 8.83
C TRP A 286 -2.46 8.28 9.01
N LEU A 287 -3.13 7.26 9.52
CA LEU A 287 -4.56 7.25 9.85
C LEU A 287 -4.76 6.71 11.27
N GLU A 288 -5.55 7.40 12.08
CA GLU A 288 -6.05 6.89 13.35
C GLU A 288 -7.57 6.71 13.29
N LEU A 289 -8.05 5.51 13.62
CA LEU A 289 -9.46 5.20 13.84
C LEU A 289 -9.71 4.91 15.33
N ARG A 290 -10.83 5.44 15.87
CA ARG A 290 -11.28 5.22 17.27
C ARG A 290 -12.72 4.73 17.34
#